data_4bee32756decab70a14d9ced342dfc74
#
_entry.id   4bee32756decab70a14d9ced342dfc74
#
_cell.length_a   1.000
_cell.length_b   1.000
_cell.length_c   1.000
_cell.angle_alpha   90.00
_cell.angle_beta   90.00
_cell.angle_gamma   90.00
#
_symmetry.space_group_name_H-M   'P 1'
#
loop_
_entity.id
_entity.type
_entity.pdbx_description
1 polymer ?
#
loop_
_entity_poly.entity_id
_entity_poly.type
_entity_poly.pdbx_seq_one_letter_code
_entity_poly.pdbx_strand_id
1 'polypeptide(L)'
;MTAEDFARIDGTDGGVAFVMNGYGKSVKITKTKTAVVCDFVKDQLGSVVVAENKELPRSVLGSGILEKGIISIDYQKQKIYFQSFDLVEVKDDVVGDVTSSVVPGKLNPITREYFLEHIYDYRKDKEFVFKGDKPVVIDFWATWYGPCMRLIPEMEKMAEKYKDQVLFLKVNADKEKELCSMFNVVALPTLFFIPVGGKPIIETGATPEKYEQIIPEQLLK
;
A
#
# COMPACT_ATOMS: atom_id res chain seq x y z
N MET A 1 14.77 18.20 -13.59
CA MET A 1 16.00 17.82 -14.36
C MET A 1 16.62 19.09 -14.89
N THR A 2 17.95 19.20 -14.90
CA THR A 2 18.66 20.35 -15.49
C THR A 2 18.44 20.42 -17.00
N ALA A 3 18.64 21.59 -17.60
CA ALA A 3 18.51 21.76 -19.06
C ALA A 3 19.52 20.89 -19.83
N GLU A 4 20.73 20.74 -19.29
CA GLU A 4 21.79 19.94 -19.89
C GLU A 4 21.45 18.45 -19.88
N ASP A 5 21.02 17.91 -18.73
CA ASP A 5 20.63 16.50 -18.62
C ASP A 5 19.36 16.21 -19.45
N PHE A 6 18.42 17.16 -19.48
CA PHE A 6 17.21 17.02 -20.30
C PHE A 6 17.51 16.95 -21.79
N ALA A 7 18.50 17.73 -22.26
CA ALA A 7 18.93 17.69 -23.66
C ALA A 7 19.57 16.35 -24.06
N ARG A 8 20.27 15.69 -23.12
CA ARG A 8 20.95 14.41 -23.34
C ARG A 8 20.01 13.21 -23.32
N ILE A 9 18.82 13.36 -22.76
CA ILE A 9 17.86 12.26 -22.68
C ILE A 9 17.21 12.04 -24.06
N ASP A 10 17.36 10.83 -24.56
CA ASP A 10 16.63 10.35 -25.71
C ASP A 10 15.22 9.90 -25.27
N GLY A 11 14.19 10.52 -25.83
CA GLY A 11 12.82 10.27 -25.42
C GLY A 11 11.80 10.94 -26.32
N THR A 12 10.56 10.46 -26.27
CA THR A 12 9.44 11.05 -27.01
C THR A 12 9.00 12.38 -26.39
N ASP A 13 8.61 13.33 -27.24
CA ASP A 13 8.05 14.59 -26.76
C ASP A 13 6.79 14.35 -25.90
N GLY A 14 6.84 14.78 -24.67
CA GLY A 14 5.74 14.66 -23.68
C GLY A 14 4.89 15.95 -23.61
N GLY A 15 5.15 16.93 -24.48
CA GLY A 15 4.45 18.21 -24.44
C GLY A 15 4.93 19.14 -23.33
N VAL A 16 4.02 19.85 -22.70
CA VAL A 16 4.32 20.79 -21.62
C VAL A 16 3.53 20.45 -20.35
N ALA A 17 4.17 20.61 -19.20
CA ALA A 17 3.56 20.40 -17.91
C ALA A 17 3.77 21.59 -16.97
N PHE A 18 2.88 21.73 -16.00
CA PHE A 18 3.07 22.64 -14.89
C PHE A 18 3.85 21.92 -13.79
N VAL A 19 4.95 22.51 -13.37
CA VAL A 19 5.70 22.04 -12.21
C VAL A 19 5.30 22.88 -11.01
N MET A 20 4.80 22.24 -9.95
CA MET A 20 4.53 22.88 -8.67
C MET A 20 5.70 22.69 -7.73
N ASN A 21 6.11 23.72 -7.01
CA ASN A 21 7.05 23.56 -5.92
C ASN A 21 6.36 22.97 -4.68
N GLY A 22 7.16 22.48 -3.73
CA GLY A 22 6.66 21.88 -2.48
C GLY A 22 5.78 22.78 -1.61
N TYR A 23 5.60 24.06 -1.98
CA TYR A 23 4.73 25.04 -1.31
C TYR A 23 3.43 25.31 -2.08
N GLY A 24 3.11 24.48 -3.07
CA GLY A 24 1.86 24.59 -3.84
C GLY A 24 1.82 25.75 -4.85
N LYS A 25 2.92 26.45 -5.09
CA LYS A 25 2.98 27.50 -6.11
C LYS A 25 3.34 26.89 -7.47
N SER A 26 2.57 27.23 -8.49
CA SER A 26 2.89 26.89 -9.88
C SER A 26 4.20 27.59 -10.30
N VAL A 27 5.21 26.81 -10.68
CA VAL A 27 6.53 27.37 -10.90
C VAL A 27 6.83 27.62 -12.37
N LYS A 28 6.22 26.99 -13.30
CA LYS A 28 6.42 27.27 -14.74
C LYS A 28 5.88 26.18 -15.64
N ILE A 29 5.48 26.55 -16.83
CA ILE A 29 5.30 25.62 -17.94
C ILE A 29 6.69 25.17 -18.39
N THR A 30 6.93 23.88 -18.44
CA THR A 30 8.19 23.31 -18.86
C THR A 30 7.98 22.21 -19.87
N LYS A 31 8.99 21.99 -20.71
CA LYS A 31 8.99 20.87 -21.65
C LYS A 31 9.11 19.55 -20.91
N THR A 32 8.44 18.52 -21.39
CA THR A 32 8.52 17.18 -20.85
C THR A 32 8.94 16.20 -21.93
N LYS A 33 9.57 15.10 -21.50
CA LYS A 33 9.86 13.93 -22.34
C LYS A 33 9.42 12.69 -21.59
N THR A 34 8.94 11.70 -22.31
CA THR A 34 8.77 10.35 -21.78
C THR A 34 9.99 9.53 -22.16
N ALA A 35 10.77 9.12 -21.21
CA ALA A 35 12.05 8.48 -21.43
C ALA A 35 12.45 7.51 -20.32
N VAL A 36 13.39 6.63 -20.62
CA VAL A 36 14.12 5.86 -19.60
C VAL A 36 15.26 6.72 -19.07
N VAL A 37 15.27 6.99 -17.79
CA VAL A 37 16.13 8.03 -17.17
C VAL A 37 17.47 7.47 -16.71
N CYS A 38 17.53 6.22 -16.29
CA CYS A 38 18.78 5.56 -15.94
C CYS A 38 18.65 4.04 -16.06
N ASP A 39 19.75 3.40 -16.43
CA ASP A 39 19.77 1.97 -16.73
C ASP A 39 19.48 1.09 -15.52
N PHE A 40 19.88 1.54 -14.33
CA PHE A 40 19.73 0.74 -13.11
C PHE A 40 18.26 0.60 -12.66
N VAL A 41 17.37 1.49 -13.09
CA VAL A 41 15.92 1.44 -12.79
C VAL A 41 15.07 1.15 -14.04
N LYS A 42 15.72 0.98 -15.19
CA LYS A 42 15.08 0.77 -16.49
C LYS A 42 14.06 -0.36 -16.48
N ASP A 43 14.45 -1.50 -15.92
CA ASP A 43 13.61 -2.69 -15.88
C ASP A 43 12.54 -2.62 -14.77
N GLN A 44 12.67 -1.66 -13.86
CA GLN A 44 11.80 -1.49 -12.70
C GLN A 44 10.81 -0.34 -12.86
N LEU A 45 11.23 0.77 -13.44
CA LEU A 45 10.39 1.95 -13.63
C LEU A 45 9.85 2.09 -15.04
N GLY A 46 10.45 1.40 -16.01
CA GLY A 46 10.14 1.61 -17.42
C GLY A 46 10.39 3.07 -17.83
N SER A 47 9.51 3.60 -18.66
CA SER A 47 9.56 5.01 -19.06
C SER A 47 8.90 5.91 -18.02
N VAL A 48 9.54 7.02 -17.73
CA VAL A 48 9.03 8.07 -16.83
C VAL A 48 8.93 9.41 -17.56
N VAL A 49 8.04 10.25 -17.10
CA VAL A 49 7.94 11.61 -17.59
C VAL A 49 8.97 12.47 -16.87
N VAL A 50 9.85 13.10 -17.64
CA VAL A 50 10.86 14.02 -17.13
C VAL A 50 10.55 15.44 -17.57
N ALA A 51 10.77 16.39 -16.68
CA ALA A 51 10.54 17.81 -16.94
C ALA A 51 11.85 18.60 -16.87
N GLU A 52 12.04 19.52 -17.82
CA GLU A 52 13.14 20.48 -17.78
C GLU A 52 12.90 21.49 -16.66
N ASN A 53 13.93 21.80 -15.86
CA ASN A 53 13.92 22.90 -14.94
C ASN A 53 15.27 23.62 -14.97
N LYS A 54 15.29 24.82 -15.56
CA LYS A 54 16.50 25.61 -15.78
C LYS A 54 17.07 26.26 -14.50
N GLU A 55 16.29 26.26 -13.44
CA GLU A 55 16.67 26.86 -12.16
C GLU A 55 17.36 25.87 -11.21
N LEU A 56 17.37 24.59 -11.57
CA LEU A 56 18.01 23.56 -10.74
C LEU A 56 19.53 23.54 -10.99
N PRO A 57 20.35 23.55 -9.93
CA PRO A 57 21.79 23.41 -10.03
C PRO A 57 22.23 21.99 -10.41
N ARG A 58 21.36 21.01 -10.24
CA ARG A 58 21.57 19.59 -10.55
C ARG A 58 20.22 18.90 -10.78
N SER A 59 20.25 17.78 -11.51
CA SER A 59 19.06 16.97 -11.69
C SER A 59 18.64 16.30 -10.40
N VAL A 60 17.35 16.26 -10.15
CA VAL A 60 16.72 15.61 -8.99
C VAL A 60 15.66 14.64 -9.44
N LEU A 61 15.54 13.53 -8.73
CA LEU A 61 14.42 12.63 -8.83
C LEU A 61 13.26 13.19 -7.99
N GLY A 62 12.11 13.37 -8.61
CA GLY A 62 10.90 13.79 -7.92
C GLY A 62 10.35 12.69 -7.00
N SER A 63 9.50 13.06 -6.06
CA SER A 63 8.86 12.14 -5.12
C SER A 63 8.01 11.04 -5.79
N GLY A 64 7.59 11.24 -7.04
CA GLY A 64 6.84 10.23 -7.79
C GLY A 64 7.58 8.87 -7.97
N ILE A 65 8.91 8.84 -7.81
CA ILE A 65 9.64 7.57 -7.77
C ILE A 65 9.29 6.75 -6.53
N LEU A 66 8.93 7.40 -5.42
CA LEU A 66 8.54 6.73 -4.18
C LEU A 66 7.17 6.04 -4.28
N GLU A 67 6.36 6.45 -5.24
CA GLU A 67 5.10 5.76 -5.59
C GLU A 67 5.35 4.44 -6.30
N LYS A 68 6.55 4.24 -6.84
CA LYS A 68 6.96 3.07 -7.62
C LYS A 68 7.86 2.10 -6.87
N GLY A 69 8.39 2.50 -5.72
CA GLY A 69 9.31 1.65 -4.98
C GLY A 69 9.93 2.29 -3.76
N ILE A 70 10.84 1.57 -3.15
CA ILE A 70 11.61 2.00 -1.98
C ILE A 70 13.00 2.46 -2.43
N ILE A 71 13.40 3.65 -1.99
CA ILE A 71 14.77 4.13 -2.15
C ILE A 71 15.51 3.94 -0.84
N SER A 72 16.60 3.17 -0.87
CA SER A 72 17.53 3.01 0.25
C SER A 72 18.83 3.69 -0.08
N ILE A 73 19.35 4.51 0.85
CA ILE A 73 20.61 5.24 0.68
C ILE A 73 21.64 4.69 1.69
N ASP A 74 22.67 4.06 1.17
CA ASP A 74 23.82 3.62 1.96
C ASP A 74 24.91 4.70 1.90
N TYR A 75 24.96 5.55 2.91
CA TYR A 75 25.91 6.66 2.99
C TYR A 75 27.36 6.19 3.12
N GLN A 76 27.61 5.04 3.74
CA GLN A 76 28.95 4.51 3.91
C GLN A 76 29.54 4.03 2.58
N LYS A 77 28.71 3.37 1.78
CA LYS A 77 29.10 2.86 0.45
C LYS A 77 28.86 3.86 -0.67
N GLN A 78 28.25 5.03 -0.38
CA GLN A 78 27.84 6.02 -1.37
C GLN A 78 26.98 5.42 -2.49
N LYS A 79 26.05 4.52 -2.13
CA LYS A 79 25.16 3.84 -3.06
C LYS A 79 23.71 4.15 -2.77
N ILE A 80 22.94 4.22 -3.85
CA ILE A 80 21.49 4.31 -3.81
C ILE A 80 20.95 3.01 -4.38
N TYR A 81 20.06 2.39 -3.65
CA TYR A 81 19.32 1.21 -4.09
C TYR A 81 17.87 1.61 -4.32
N PHE A 82 17.29 1.11 -5.38
CA PHE A 82 15.88 1.23 -5.67
C PHE A 82 15.28 -0.18 -5.76
N GLN A 83 14.22 -0.42 -5.00
CA GLN A 83 13.43 -1.63 -5.06
C GLN A 83 12.03 -1.28 -5.50
N SER A 84 11.66 -1.66 -6.73
CA SER A 84 10.33 -1.46 -7.26
C SER A 84 9.30 -2.26 -6.47
N PHE A 85 8.11 -1.69 -6.27
CA PHE A 85 6.96 -2.44 -5.76
C PHE A 85 6.49 -3.52 -6.75
N ASP A 86 6.74 -3.32 -8.06
CA ASP A 86 6.40 -4.30 -9.09
C ASP A 86 7.37 -5.49 -9.14
N LEU A 87 8.60 -5.34 -8.57
CA LEU A 87 9.60 -6.41 -8.46
C LEU A 87 9.61 -7.08 -7.07
N VAL A 88 9.05 -6.49 -6.06
CA VAL A 88 8.40 -7.30 -5.09
C VAL A 88 7.24 -7.92 -5.89
N GLU A 89 7.49 -9.06 -6.55
CA GLU A 89 6.53 -10.12 -6.46
C GLU A 89 6.32 -10.36 -4.93
N VAL A 90 5.61 -9.47 -4.27
CA VAL A 90 4.39 -9.94 -3.68
C VAL A 90 3.74 -10.58 -4.89
N LYS A 91 4.06 -11.88 -5.13
CA LYS A 91 3.19 -12.68 -5.89
C LYS A 91 1.84 -12.24 -5.40
N ASP A 92 1.15 -11.35 -6.16
CA ASP A 92 -0.26 -11.44 -6.29
C ASP A 92 -0.45 -12.87 -6.82
N ASP A 93 -0.01 -13.84 -6.00
CA ASP A 93 -0.53 -15.17 -6.01
C ASP A 93 -1.98 -14.90 -5.78
N VAL A 94 -2.61 -14.89 -6.95
CA VAL A 94 -4.04 -14.88 -7.10
C VAL A 94 -4.64 -13.49 -7.35
N VAL A 95 -4.36 -12.89 -8.56
CA VAL A 95 -5.50 -12.55 -9.39
C VAL A 95 -5.87 -13.83 -10.15
N GLY A 96 -6.15 -14.83 -9.41
CA GLY A 96 -6.85 -16.02 -9.78
C GLY A 96 -7.85 -16.19 -8.66
N ASP A 97 -9.10 -15.94 -8.97
CA ASP A 97 -10.26 -16.41 -8.23
C ASP A 97 -10.06 -16.41 -6.69
N VAL A 98 -10.22 -15.20 -6.08
CA VAL A 98 -10.23 -15.00 -4.60
C VAL A 98 -11.49 -15.63 -4.01
N THR A 99 -11.85 -16.81 -4.49
CA THR A 99 -13.09 -17.46 -4.14
C THR A 99 -12.93 -18.78 -3.41
N SER A 100 -11.79 -19.19 -2.88
CA SER A 100 -11.90 -20.49 -2.26
C SER A 100 -10.98 -20.94 -1.14
N SER A 101 -9.99 -20.25 -0.63
CA SER A 101 -9.44 -20.72 0.65
C SER A 101 -8.59 -19.71 1.38
N VAL A 102 -9.17 -19.07 2.37
CA VAL A 102 -8.40 -18.40 3.39
C VAL A 102 -7.56 -19.44 4.13
N VAL A 103 -6.25 -19.24 4.15
CA VAL A 103 -5.30 -20.19 4.74
C VAL A 103 -5.05 -19.76 6.19
N PRO A 104 -5.37 -20.63 7.18
CA PRO A 104 -5.01 -20.37 8.57
C PRO A 104 -3.50 -20.13 8.73
N GLY A 105 -3.12 -19.20 9.60
CA GLY A 105 -1.72 -18.86 9.83
C GLY A 105 -1.09 -17.93 8.80
N LYS A 106 -1.89 -17.40 7.87
CA LYS A 106 -1.46 -16.43 6.87
C LYS A 106 -2.29 -15.15 6.93
N LEU A 107 -1.69 -14.05 6.51
CA LEU A 107 -2.39 -12.80 6.29
C LEU A 107 -2.99 -12.78 4.88
N ASN A 108 -4.26 -13.17 4.77
CA ASN A 108 -4.93 -13.45 3.51
C ASN A 108 -5.49 -12.17 2.87
N PRO A 109 -5.20 -11.88 1.60
CA PRO A 109 -5.84 -10.79 0.89
C PRO A 109 -7.30 -11.14 0.59
N ILE A 110 -8.20 -10.18 0.81
CA ILE A 110 -9.62 -10.33 0.51
C ILE A 110 -10.15 -9.15 -0.29
N THR A 111 -11.21 -9.40 -1.04
CA THR A 111 -11.98 -8.38 -1.76
C THR A 111 -13.22 -7.98 -0.98
N ARG A 112 -13.89 -6.94 -1.48
CA ARG A 112 -15.21 -6.52 -1.00
C ARG A 112 -16.23 -7.66 -1.07
N GLU A 113 -16.22 -8.43 -2.16
CA GLU A 113 -17.14 -9.55 -2.37
C GLU A 113 -16.96 -10.60 -1.27
N TYR A 114 -15.71 -10.99 -0.98
CA TYR A 114 -15.41 -11.88 0.14
C TYR A 114 -15.92 -11.31 1.47
N PHE A 115 -15.68 -10.02 1.72
CA PHE A 115 -16.14 -9.36 2.93
C PHE A 115 -17.67 -9.43 3.08
N LEU A 116 -18.41 -9.14 2.00
CA LEU A 116 -19.86 -9.17 1.98
C LEU A 116 -20.41 -10.58 2.18
N GLU A 117 -19.75 -11.59 1.68
CA GLU A 117 -20.18 -12.97 1.79
C GLU A 117 -19.87 -13.58 3.17
N HIS A 118 -18.65 -13.35 3.68
CA HIS A 118 -18.13 -14.08 4.85
C HIS A 118 -18.03 -13.28 6.13
N ILE A 119 -17.99 -11.93 6.05
CA ILE A 119 -17.80 -11.08 7.22
C ILE A 119 -19.10 -10.37 7.59
N TYR A 120 -19.58 -9.48 6.72
CA TYR A 120 -20.79 -8.68 6.97
C TYR A 120 -21.35 -8.10 5.67
N ASP A 121 -22.65 -8.31 5.39
CA ASP A 121 -23.31 -7.74 4.22
C ASP A 121 -24.09 -6.47 4.60
N TYR A 122 -23.40 -5.33 4.58
CA TYR A 122 -23.97 -4.01 4.88
C TYR A 122 -25.07 -3.55 3.89
N ARG A 123 -25.27 -4.26 2.79
CA ARG A 123 -26.35 -3.99 1.83
C ARG A 123 -27.68 -4.58 2.30
N LYS A 124 -27.63 -5.63 3.12
CA LYS A 124 -28.80 -6.37 3.62
C LYS A 124 -29.10 -6.04 5.07
N ASP A 125 -28.09 -5.94 5.90
CA ASP A 125 -28.22 -5.82 7.33
C ASP A 125 -27.95 -4.39 7.78
N LYS A 126 -28.86 -3.81 8.57
CA LYS A 126 -28.71 -2.43 9.10
C LYS A 126 -27.70 -2.34 10.23
N GLU A 127 -27.53 -3.41 10.98
CA GLU A 127 -26.57 -3.51 12.07
C GLU A 127 -25.47 -4.49 11.69
N PHE A 128 -24.29 -4.29 12.27
CA PHE A 128 -23.16 -5.19 12.04
C PHE A 128 -23.47 -6.57 12.62
N VAL A 129 -23.62 -7.55 11.76
CA VAL A 129 -23.81 -8.96 12.09
C VAL A 129 -22.66 -9.75 11.48
N PHE A 130 -21.73 -10.17 12.32
CA PHE A 130 -20.61 -10.99 11.89
C PHE A 130 -21.09 -12.40 11.50
N LYS A 131 -20.70 -12.86 10.32
CA LYS A 131 -21.13 -14.13 9.74
C LYS A 131 -20.20 -15.30 10.06
N GLY A 132 -18.97 -15.02 10.50
CA GLY A 132 -17.95 -16.04 10.73
C GLY A 132 -18.12 -16.77 12.07
N ASP A 133 -17.51 -17.95 12.13
CA ASP A 133 -17.45 -18.83 13.30
C ASP A 133 -16.16 -18.67 14.12
N LYS A 134 -15.18 -17.96 13.60
CA LYS A 134 -13.91 -17.60 14.26
C LYS A 134 -13.71 -16.11 14.28
N PRO A 135 -13.09 -15.53 15.33
CA PRO A 135 -12.71 -14.14 15.34
C PRO A 135 -11.80 -13.78 14.16
N VAL A 136 -11.90 -12.55 13.70
CA VAL A 136 -11.16 -12.07 12.54
C VAL A 136 -10.42 -10.78 12.86
N VAL A 137 -9.19 -10.67 12.36
CA VAL A 137 -8.44 -9.40 12.28
C VAL A 137 -8.33 -9.00 10.82
N ILE A 138 -8.75 -7.78 10.47
CA ILE A 138 -8.68 -7.26 9.10
C ILE A 138 -7.81 -6.02 9.09
N ASP A 139 -6.73 -6.05 8.30
CA ASP A 139 -5.82 -4.91 8.07
C ASP A 139 -6.20 -4.18 6.78
N PHE A 140 -6.62 -2.93 6.89
CA PHE A 140 -6.78 -2.02 5.75
C PHE A 140 -5.44 -1.35 5.48
N TRP A 141 -4.83 -1.66 4.37
CA TRP A 141 -3.46 -1.30 4.03
C TRP A 141 -3.31 -0.76 2.61
N ALA A 142 -2.16 -0.16 2.31
CA ALA A 142 -1.78 0.22 0.96
C ALA A 142 -0.29 -0.07 0.72
N THR A 143 0.05 -0.43 -0.52
CA THR A 143 1.41 -0.80 -0.94
C THR A 143 2.41 0.35 -0.81
N TRP A 144 1.95 1.58 -1.04
CA TRP A 144 2.77 2.79 -1.02
C TRP A 144 3.00 3.37 0.39
N TYR A 145 2.27 2.87 1.41
CA TYR A 145 2.35 3.45 2.74
C TYR A 145 3.33 2.69 3.64
N GLY A 146 4.48 3.31 3.92
CA GLY A 146 5.58 2.69 4.66
C GLY A 146 5.22 2.07 6.02
N PRO A 147 4.37 2.70 6.87
CA PRO A 147 3.91 2.09 8.11
C PRO A 147 3.17 0.76 7.89
N CYS A 148 2.31 0.64 6.87
CA CYS A 148 1.64 -0.61 6.53
C CYS A 148 2.65 -1.70 6.15
N MET A 149 3.63 -1.35 5.30
CA MET A 149 4.65 -2.30 4.85
C MET A 149 5.51 -2.83 6.00
N ARG A 150 5.78 -2.01 7.02
CA ARG A 150 6.49 -2.47 8.24
C ARG A 150 5.61 -3.33 9.14
N LEU A 151 4.30 -3.13 9.11
CA LEU A 151 3.35 -3.89 9.91
C LEU A 151 3.12 -5.31 9.38
N ILE A 152 3.15 -5.51 8.06
CA ILE A 152 2.88 -6.82 7.42
C ILE A 152 3.67 -7.98 8.04
N PRO A 153 5.01 -7.91 8.23
CA PRO A 153 5.75 -9.00 8.86
C PRO A 153 5.28 -9.33 10.29
N GLU A 154 4.86 -8.33 11.06
CA GLU A 154 4.34 -8.54 12.41
C GLU A 154 2.95 -9.18 12.37
N MET A 155 2.10 -8.77 11.42
CA MET A 155 0.80 -9.39 11.19
C MET A 155 0.93 -10.86 10.76
N GLU A 156 1.91 -11.19 9.92
CA GLU A 156 2.19 -12.59 9.53
C GLU A 156 2.64 -13.43 10.72
N LYS A 157 3.47 -12.90 11.61
CA LYS A 157 3.85 -13.59 12.86
C LYS A 157 2.64 -13.84 13.76
N MET A 158 1.78 -12.83 13.92
CA MET A 158 0.54 -12.96 14.70
C MET A 158 -0.41 -13.97 14.04
N ALA A 159 -0.54 -13.97 12.73
CA ALA A 159 -1.35 -14.92 12.00
C ALA A 159 -0.89 -16.36 12.27
N GLU A 160 0.40 -16.64 12.21
CA GLU A 160 0.94 -17.98 12.53
C GLU A 160 0.76 -18.33 14.02
N LYS A 161 0.99 -17.36 14.92
CA LYS A 161 0.82 -17.57 16.37
C LYS A 161 -0.61 -17.95 16.76
N TYR A 162 -1.61 -17.35 16.11
CA TYR A 162 -3.04 -17.51 16.43
C TYR A 162 -3.81 -18.32 15.38
N LYS A 163 -3.13 -19.07 14.52
CA LYS A 163 -3.68 -19.74 13.32
C LYS A 163 -4.92 -20.61 13.56
N ASP A 164 -5.03 -21.24 14.73
CA ASP A 164 -6.14 -22.10 15.06
C ASP A 164 -7.35 -21.37 15.67
N GLN A 165 -7.13 -20.11 16.11
CA GLN A 165 -8.07 -19.35 16.91
C GLN A 165 -8.61 -18.10 16.20
N VAL A 166 -7.79 -17.41 15.40
CA VAL A 166 -8.11 -16.12 14.76
C VAL A 166 -7.74 -16.17 13.30
N LEU A 167 -8.61 -15.62 12.45
CA LEU A 167 -8.38 -15.47 11.04
C LEU A 167 -7.79 -14.09 10.75
N PHE A 168 -6.70 -14.04 9.96
CA PHE A 168 -6.04 -12.80 9.58
C PHE A 168 -6.25 -12.49 8.11
N LEU A 169 -6.81 -11.31 7.85
CA LEU A 169 -7.21 -10.84 6.54
C LEU A 169 -6.58 -9.46 6.26
N LYS A 170 -6.39 -9.12 4.99
CA LYS A 170 -5.98 -7.78 4.58
C LYS A 170 -6.79 -7.28 3.40
N VAL A 171 -7.12 -5.99 3.42
CA VAL A 171 -7.87 -5.28 2.39
C VAL A 171 -6.99 -4.20 1.80
N ASN A 172 -6.78 -4.25 0.49
CA ASN A 172 -6.07 -3.18 -0.20
C ASN A 172 -6.97 -1.96 -0.36
N ALA A 173 -6.68 -0.89 0.36
CA ALA A 173 -7.51 0.33 0.38
C ALA A 173 -7.58 1.04 -0.99
N ASP A 174 -6.58 0.89 -1.84
CA ASP A 174 -6.60 1.48 -3.18
C ASP A 174 -7.56 0.75 -4.13
N LYS A 175 -7.68 -0.58 -3.95
CA LYS A 175 -8.57 -1.44 -4.74
C LYS A 175 -10.00 -1.43 -4.20
N GLU A 176 -10.16 -1.44 -2.89
CA GLU A 176 -11.45 -1.62 -2.20
C GLU A 176 -12.00 -0.31 -1.60
N LYS A 177 -12.04 0.74 -2.40
CA LYS A 177 -12.43 2.11 -1.98
C LYS A 177 -13.85 2.19 -1.39
N GLU A 178 -14.77 1.41 -1.94
CA GLU A 178 -16.15 1.37 -1.44
C GLU A 178 -16.19 0.81 -0.02
N LEU A 179 -15.45 -0.28 0.24
CA LEU A 179 -15.35 -0.87 1.56
C LEU A 179 -14.72 0.10 2.57
N CYS A 180 -13.64 0.77 2.19
CA CYS A 180 -13.01 1.81 3.01
C CYS A 180 -13.97 2.97 3.33
N SER A 181 -14.74 3.42 2.34
CA SER A 181 -15.72 4.49 2.52
C SER A 181 -16.86 4.07 3.44
N MET A 182 -17.37 2.84 3.30
CA MET A 182 -18.46 2.30 4.11
C MET A 182 -18.09 2.24 5.60
N PHE A 183 -16.86 1.88 5.90
CA PHE A 183 -16.36 1.79 7.29
C PHE A 183 -15.58 3.03 7.76
N ASN A 184 -15.64 4.12 6.98
CA ASN A 184 -14.96 5.38 7.29
C ASN A 184 -13.45 5.19 7.61
N VAL A 185 -12.78 4.35 6.81
CA VAL A 185 -11.32 4.16 6.91
C VAL A 185 -10.63 5.36 6.29
N VAL A 186 -10.27 6.34 7.12
CA VAL A 186 -9.68 7.63 6.70
C VAL A 186 -8.16 7.69 6.85
N ALA A 187 -7.57 6.71 7.50
CA ALA A 187 -6.13 6.61 7.71
C ALA A 187 -5.66 5.16 7.61
N LEU A 188 -4.36 4.95 7.34
CA LEU A 188 -3.76 3.62 7.20
C LEU A 188 -2.54 3.48 8.13
N PRO A 189 -2.21 2.27 8.58
CA PRO A 189 -3.12 1.13 8.59
C PRO A 189 -4.28 1.34 9.55
N THR A 190 -5.43 0.76 9.25
CA THR A 190 -6.57 0.64 10.16
C THR A 190 -6.92 -0.83 10.31
N LEU A 191 -6.99 -1.30 11.55
CA LEU A 191 -7.28 -2.69 11.86
C LEU A 191 -8.65 -2.83 12.50
N PHE A 192 -9.38 -3.84 12.05
CA PHE A 192 -10.63 -4.27 12.63
C PHE A 192 -10.42 -5.59 13.35
N PHE A 193 -10.71 -5.62 14.63
CA PHE A 193 -10.73 -6.82 15.48
C PHE A 193 -12.18 -7.20 15.70
N ILE A 194 -12.62 -8.31 15.12
CA ILE A 194 -14.02 -8.72 15.08
C ILE A 194 -14.20 -10.00 15.91
N PRO A 195 -14.73 -9.91 17.12
CA PRO A 195 -15.07 -11.09 17.91
C PRO A 195 -16.31 -11.79 17.34
N VAL A 196 -16.45 -13.10 17.59
CA VAL A 196 -17.67 -13.84 17.25
C VAL A 196 -18.85 -13.28 18.05
N GLY A 197 -19.91 -12.91 17.33
CA GLY A 197 -21.12 -12.35 17.93
C GLY A 197 -21.00 -10.93 18.50
N GLY A 198 -19.87 -10.25 18.29
CA GLY A 198 -19.61 -8.90 18.76
C GLY A 198 -19.48 -7.85 17.66
N LYS A 199 -19.27 -6.60 18.06
CA LYS A 199 -19.00 -5.48 17.14
C LYS A 199 -17.49 -5.35 16.90
N PRO A 200 -17.08 -4.82 15.74
CA PRO A 200 -15.68 -4.54 15.46
C PRO A 200 -15.07 -3.56 16.45
N ILE A 201 -13.87 -3.87 16.92
CA ILE A 201 -12.98 -2.92 17.62
C ILE A 201 -12.04 -2.38 16.55
N ILE A 202 -11.96 -1.06 16.43
CA ILE A 202 -11.21 -0.40 15.35
C ILE A 202 -10.00 0.31 15.96
N GLU A 203 -8.82 0.01 15.41
CA GLU A 203 -7.57 0.62 15.79
C GLU A 203 -6.86 1.21 14.55
N THR A 204 -6.34 2.41 14.70
CA THR A 204 -5.60 3.10 13.63
C THR A 204 -4.15 3.28 14.02
N GLY A 205 -3.25 3.05 13.07
CA GLY A 205 -1.81 3.15 13.24
C GLY A 205 -1.12 1.79 13.37
N ALA A 206 0.20 1.77 13.21
CA ALA A 206 1.02 0.55 13.23
C ALA A 206 1.58 0.31 14.64
N THR A 207 0.80 -0.29 15.52
CA THR A 207 1.14 -0.57 16.94
C THR A 207 0.99 -2.06 17.25
N PRO A 208 1.88 -2.95 16.76
CA PRO A 208 1.74 -4.41 16.88
C PRO A 208 1.66 -4.88 18.34
N GLU A 209 2.34 -4.20 19.28
CA GLU A 209 2.28 -4.55 20.71
C GLU A 209 0.86 -4.39 21.28
N LYS A 210 0.13 -3.37 20.85
CA LYS A 210 -1.28 -3.16 21.23
C LYS A 210 -2.17 -4.24 20.64
N TYR A 211 -1.91 -4.66 19.41
CA TYR A 211 -2.69 -5.70 18.75
C TYR A 211 -2.54 -7.05 19.43
N GLU A 212 -1.32 -7.40 19.85
CA GLU A 212 -1.07 -8.60 20.64
C GLU A 212 -1.80 -8.64 21.98
N GLN A 213 -2.14 -7.48 22.57
CA GLN A 213 -2.97 -7.38 23.77
C GLN A 213 -4.46 -7.53 23.45
N ILE A 214 -4.94 -6.88 22.39
CA ILE A 214 -6.36 -6.90 22.00
C ILE A 214 -6.81 -8.33 21.65
N ILE A 215 -5.99 -9.11 20.96
CA ILE A 215 -6.37 -10.44 20.50
C ILE A 215 -6.82 -11.33 21.68
N PRO A 216 -6.01 -11.61 22.71
CA PRO A 216 -6.45 -12.47 23.82
C PRO A 216 -7.53 -11.82 24.68
N GLU A 217 -7.49 -10.49 24.83
CA GLU A 217 -8.41 -9.78 25.72
C GLU A 217 -9.79 -9.58 25.12
N GLN A 218 -9.93 -9.48 23.82
CA GLN A 218 -11.18 -9.10 23.17
C GLN A 218 -11.71 -10.13 22.16
N LEU A 219 -10.82 -10.92 21.55
CA LEU A 219 -11.23 -11.89 20.55
C LEU A 219 -11.35 -13.33 21.08
N LEU A 220 -10.57 -13.68 22.10
CA LEU A 220 -10.47 -15.07 22.61
C LEU A 220 -11.16 -15.28 23.98
N LYS A 221 -12.09 -14.41 24.35
CA LYS A 221 -12.89 -14.54 25.56
C LYS A 221 -13.98 -15.60 25.43
#